data_3737b91771b95311da2a197cfefc5ae9
#
_entry.id   3737b91771b95311da2a197cfefc5ae9
#
_cell.length_a   1.000
_cell.length_b   1.000
_cell.length_c   1.000
_cell.angle_alpha   90.00
_cell.angle_beta   90.00
_cell.angle_gamma   90.00
#
_symmetry.space_group_name_H-M   'P 1'
#
loop_
_entity.id
_entity.type
_entity.pdbx_description
1 polymer ?
#
loop_
_entity_poly.entity_id
_entity_poly.type
_entity_poly.pdbx_seq_one_letter_code
_entity_poly.pdbx_strand_id
1 'polypeptide(L)'
;MMFASENALVKRGFVVAAHTSSSSSRRTNAVTVKRHPRRQHRKNERSSTLVVTNMAKPPSNSAVSNIRVEKSEVKPGCVVELSVAVPMDVLAISYENAIDEAVAQAEIPGFEAPKKKDGSRKKTDTKRPPMNMLLKAVGKDTFLQLCIEDTLQNTLPQAMQFVAKEAIQDSETIATTPRQLAEAFGGPECTPSKELEYVIKICVQPTVQWTKNIDSLEATYVSPGNDETDKRDAETLFENRLRDLATMRVIADRGLEEGDVAVIDINAMDTSGNSLPGIETKDFRLDTATTDLKLPGLMEQIVGIKTGEEKDFNLSFPEDWSVKSVAGKTAMFTVKVNELFSREMPTLSDDIAEDIFTGSKTVDEAKAQILEAQKMSREVEEKIVKDEAVLDALAAACSCEIPESVLREQSENMFGEHLTQMQMEGKMSMKAIQALASEKNMNKFVTERAEEIKLICRRTIACEALFTEKNMVITQGELSDELKNQVKDLEAQGIEYDEERMIQNARAALEAAKTIQWLRDNVKLTELPPLERSSA
;
A
#
# COMPACT_ATOMS: atom_id res chain seq x y z
N MET A 1 -0.44 -0.74 27.03
CA MET A 1 0.75 -0.41 26.24
C MET A 1 1.45 -1.63 25.61
N MET A 2 1.30 -2.88 26.12
CA MET A 2 1.86 -4.10 25.46
C MET A 2 1.22 -4.46 24.11
N PHE A 3 -0.02 -4.12 23.86
CA PHE A 3 -0.73 -4.42 22.60
C PHE A 3 -0.38 -3.50 21.42
N ALA A 4 0.28 -2.37 21.64
CA ALA A 4 0.64 -1.44 20.57
C ALA A 4 1.85 -1.89 19.73
N SER A 5 2.73 -2.76 20.25
CA SER A 5 3.93 -3.24 19.54
C SER A 5 3.63 -4.41 18.60
N GLU A 6 2.64 -5.24 18.90
CA GLU A 6 2.20 -6.33 18.03
C GLU A 6 1.50 -5.80 16.77
N ASN A 7 0.75 -4.71 16.94
CA ASN A 7 0.14 -4.00 15.81
C ASN A 7 1.16 -3.29 14.89
N ALA A 8 2.39 -3.05 15.30
CA ALA A 8 3.38 -2.36 14.47
C ALA A 8 4.00 -3.28 13.40
N LEU A 9 4.19 -4.56 13.70
CA LEU A 9 4.70 -5.55 12.75
C LEU A 9 3.62 -5.96 11.74
N VAL A 10 2.43 -6.16 12.25
CA VAL A 10 1.22 -6.37 11.46
C VAL A 10 1.02 -5.17 10.53
N LYS A 11 1.24 -3.92 10.97
CA LYS A 11 1.18 -2.71 10.13
C LYS A 11 2.35 -2.54 9.16
N ARG A 12 3.51 -3.18 9.37
CA ARG A 12 4.69 -3.04 8.48
C ARG A 12 4.85 -4.10 7.39
N GLY A 13 3.95 -5.03 7.21
CA GLY A 13 4.07 -5.97 6.12
C GLY A 13 3.24 -7.25 6.24
N PHE A 14 2.65 -7.52 7.39
CA PHE A 14 1.90 -8.75 7.60
C PHE A 14 0.37 -8.60 7.51
N VAL A 15 -0.16 -7.40 7.76
CA VAL A 15 -1.61 -7.08 7.61
C VAL A 15 -2.02 -6.85 6.17
N VAL A 16 -1.09 -6.92 5.26
CA VAL A 16 -1.29 -6.41 3.92
C VAL A 16 -1.98 -7.40 2.99
N ALA A 17 -2.02 -8.69 3.31
CA ALA A 17 -2.82 -9.65 2.54
C ALA A 17 -4.35 -9.45 2.70
N ALA A 18 -4.77 -8.66 3.69
CA ALA A 18 -6.17 -8.45 3.99
C ALA A 18 -6.70 -7.01 3.69
N HIS A 19 -5.86 -6.11 3.19
CA HIS A 19 -6.22 -4.68 3.11
C HIS A 19 -6.43 -4.15 1.71
N THR A 20 -6.72 -4.95 0.72
CA THR A 20 -6.89 -4.35 -0.60
C THR A 20 -7.86 -5.00 -1.51
N SER A 21 -8.77 -4.35 -1.75
CA SER A 21 -9.47 -3.90 -2.92
C SER A 21 -10.48 -2.84 -2.50
N SER A 22 -10.02 -1.77 -1.88
CA SER A 22 -10.79 -0.55 -1.90
C SER A 22 -10.65 0.06 -3.28
N SER A 23 -11.37 -0.47 -4.27
CA SER A 23 -11.88 0.41 -5.31
C SER A 23 -12.65 1.49 -4.57
N SER A 24 -11.98 2.59 -4.29
CA SER A 24 -12.59 3.77 -3.69
C SER A 24 -13.68 4.25 -4.62
N SER A 25 -14.90 3.81 -4.40
CA SER A 25 -16.10 4.52 -4.78
C SER A 25 -16.12 5.81 -3.96
N ARG A 26 -15.17 6.71 -4.21
CA ARG A 26 -15.30 8.11 -3.80
C ARG A 26 -16.44 8.69 -4.61
N ARG A 27 -17.60 8.80 -4.00
CA ARG A 27 -18.57 9.83 -4.39
C ARG A 27 -17.90 11.18 -4.16
N THR A 28 -17.14 11.63 -5.15
CA THR A 28 -16.79 13.04 -5.28
C THR A 28 -18.06 13.77 -5.64
N ASN A 29 -18.43 14.73 -4.80
CA ASN A 29 -19.45 15.73 -5.11
C ASN A 29 -19.21 16.27 -6.51
N ALA A 30 -20.17 16.02 -7.38
CA ALA A 30 -20.15 16.44 -8.77
C ALA A 30 -20.18 17.97 -8.85
N VAL A 31 -19.04 18.56 -9.11
CA VAL A 31 -18.99 19.88 -9.73
C VAL A 31 -19.22 19.67 -11.23
N THR A 32 -20.38 20.11 -11.67
CA THR A 32 -20.84 20.03 -13.05
C THR A 32 -19.96 20.89 -13.95
N VAL A 33 -19.02 20.30 -14.65
CA VAL A 33 -18.31 20.93 -15.75
C VAL A 33 -18.88 20.42 -17.06
N LYS A 34 -19.59 21.29 -17.76
CA LYS A 34 -20.08 21.04 -19.13
C LYS A 34 -18.91 20.76 -20.06
N ARG A 35 -18.85 19.54 -20.61
CA ARG A 35 -17.91 19.18 -21.66
C ARG A 35 -18.57 19.31 -23.04
N HIS A 36 -18.01 20.14 -23.87
CA HIS A 36 -18.25 20.14 -25.33
C HIS A 36 -17.49 18.96 -25.97
N PRO A 37 -18.06 18.32 -27.01
CA PRO A 37 -17.44 17.19 -27.69
C PRO A 37 -16.42 17.65 -28.72
N ARG A 38 -15.19 17.22 -28.64
CA ARG A 38 -14.24 17.23 -29.77
C ARG A 38 -13.84 15.79 -30.10
N ARG A 39 -14.28 15.38 -31.30
CA ARG A 39 -13.86 14.18 -32.02
C ARG A 39 -12.34 14.19 -32.21
N GLN A 40 -11.69 13.07 -31.88
CA GLN A 40 -10.55 12.58 -32.68
C GLN A 40 -10.44 11.06 -32.56
N HIS A 41 -10.48 10.40 -33.71
CA HIS A 41 -10.21 8.98 -33.92
C HIS A 41 -8.76 8.65 -33.55
N ARG A 42 -8.56 7.67 -32.68
CA ARG A 42 -7.38 6.80 -32.68
C ARG A 42 -7.81 5.38 -32.32
N LYS A 43 -7.67 4.48 -33.32
CA LYS A 43 -7.74 3.04 -33.11
C LYS A 43 -6.58 2.63 -32.21
N ASN A 44 -6.89 2.06 -31.04
CA ASN A 44 -6.00 1.18 -30.31
C ASN A 44 -6.85 -0.01 -29.89
N GLU A 45 -6.54 -1.16 -30.44
CA GLU A 45 -7.04 -2.44 -29.97
C GLU A 45 -6.45 -2.68 -28.58
N ARG A 46 -7.22 -2.39 -27.54
CA ARG A 46 -6.94 -2.83 -26.18
C ARG A 46 -7.79 -4.06 -25.91
N SER A 47 -7.13 -5.17 -25.63
CA SER A 47 -7.73 -6.34 -25.00
C SER A 47 -8.31 -5.87 -23.65
N SER A 48 -9.61 -5.63 -23.61
CA SER A 48 -10.30 -5.32 -22.37
C SER A 48 -10.71 -6.63 -21.69
N THR A 49 -10.00 -7.01 -20.65
CA THR A 49 -10.42 -8.07 -19.73
C THR A 49 -11.57 -7.51 -18.88
N LEU A 50 -12.71 -8.19 -18.87
CA LEU A 50 -13.83 -7.85 -17.99
C LEU A 50 -13.47 -8.29 -16.57
N VAL A 51 -13.25 -7.35 -15.67
CA VAL A 51 -13.14 -7.58 -14.24
C VAL A 51 -14.55 -7.39 -13.67
N VAL A 52 -15.17 -8.45 -13.18
CA VAL A 52 -16.49 -8.40 -12.53
C VAL A 52 -16.25 -8.03 -11.06
N THR A 53 -16.27 -6.75 -10.77
CA THR A 53 -16.23 -6.24 -9.40
C THR A 53 -17.66 -6.04 -8.89
N ASN A 54 -17.98 -6.67 -7.78
CA ASN A 54 -19.22 -6.68 -7.00
C ASN A 54 -20.16 -7.88 -7.27
N MET A 55 -19.97 -8.94 -6.52
CA MET A 55 -21.02 -9.95 -6.33
C MET A 55 -22.12 -9.36 -5.44
N ALA A 56 -23.16 -8.82 -6.06
CA ALA A 56 -24.42 -8.57 -5.37
C ALA A 56 -25.05 -9.93 -4.96
N LYS A 57 -25.60 -9.97 -3.73
CA LYS A 57 -26.35 -11.09 -3.14
C LYS A 57 -27.16 -11.86 -4.19
N PRO A 58 -27.07 -13.21 -4.24
CA PRO A 58 -27.75 -13.99 -5.27
C PRO A 58 -29.26 -13.75 -5.24
N PRO A 59 -29.92 -13.61 -6.40
CA PRO A 59 -31.37 -13.47 -6.47
C PRO A 59 -32.04 -14.76 -5.99
N SER A 60 -33.05 -14.63 -5.15
CA SER A 60 -33.81 -15.70 -4.49
C SER A 60 -34.75 -16.46 -5.43
N ASN A 61 -34.24 -16.93 -6.58
CA ASN A 61 -34.95 -17.91 -7.41
C ASN A 61 -33.93 -18.80 -8.10
N SER A 62 -33.52 -19.86 -7.42
CA SER A 62 -32.64 -20.89 -7.98
C SER A 62 -33.44 -21.80 -8.91
N ALA A 63 -33.57 -21.43 -10.17
CA ALA A 63 -33.69 -22.45 -11.21
C ALA A 63 -32.32 -23.13 -11.27
N VAL A 64 -32.23 -24.42 -10.93
CA VAL A 64 -31.04 -25.24 -11.05
C VAL A 64 -30.66 -25.25 -12.52
N SER A 65 -29.69 -24.41 -12.89
CA SER A 65 -29.20 -24.38 -14.26
C SER A 65 -28.24 -25.56 -14.45
N ASN A 66 -28.51 -26.38 -15.45
CA ASN A 66 -27.67 -27.52 -15.84
C ASN A 66 -26.42 -27.01 -16.61
N ILE A 67 -25.60 -26.17 -15.98
CA ILE A 67 -24.32 -25.78 -16.61
C ILE A 67 -23.34 -26.95 -16.56
N ARG A 68 -22.53 -27.10 -17.60
CA ARG A 68 -21.40 -28.02 -17.61
C ARG A 68 -20.13 -27.26 -17.28
N VAL A 69 -19.40 -27.73 -16.27
CA VAL A 69 -18.15 -27.11 -15.82
C VAL A 69 -17.05 -28.15 -15.88
N GLU A 70 -15.98 -27.83 -16.61
CA GLU A 70 -14.76 -28.63 -16.68
C GLU A 70 -13.62 -27.85 -16.03
N LYS A 71 -12.93 -28.49 -15.05
CA LYS A 71 -11.79 -27.91 -14.33
C LYS A 71 -10.51 -28.41 -14.98
N SER A 72 -9.60 -27.50 -15.33
CA SER A 72 -8.24 -27.83 -15.79
C SER A 72 -7.34 -28.28 -14.64
N GLU A 73 -6.18 -28.85 -14.97
CA GLU A 73 -5.08 -28.98 -14.02
C GLU A 73 -4.56 -27.59 -13.60
N VAL A 74 -3.90 -27.53 -12.43
CA VAL A 74 -3.29 -26.30 -11.94
C VAL A 74 -2.14 -25.91 -12.86
N LYS A 75 -2.23 -24.71 -13.43
CA LYS A 75 -1.20 -24.11 -14.29
C LYS A 75 -0.18 -23.33 -13.46
N PRO A 76 0.99 -22.99 -14.02
CA PRO A 76 1.94 -22.12 -13.38
C PRO A 76 1.30 -20.80 -12.91
N GLY A 77 1.69 -20.31 -11.71
CA GLY A 77 1.05 -19.17 -11.05
C GLY A 77 -0.18 -19.55 -10.22
N CYS A 78 -0.34 -20.85 -9.90
CA CYS A 78 -1.49 -21.37 -9.16
C CYS A 78 -2.83 -21.06 -9.82
N VAL A 79 -2.88 -21.05 -11.16
CA VAL A 79 -4.09 -20.73 -11.94
C VAL A 79 -4.82 -22.00 -12.35
N VAL A 80 -6.12 -22.04 -12.09
CA VAL A 80 -7.04 -23.05 -12.62
C VAL A 80 -7.97 -22.38 -13.63
N GLU A 81 -8.19 -23.03 -14.75
CA GLU A 81 -9.19 -22.60 -15.73
C GLU A 81 -10.44 -23.49 -15.60
N LEU A 82 -11.60 -22.82 -15.45
CA LEU A 82 -12.90 -23.45 -15.52
C LEU A 82 -13.51 -23.16 -16.87
N SER A 83 -13.71 -24.19 -17.69
CA SER A 83 -14.47 -24.08 -18.93
C SER A 83 -15.95 -24.31 -18.60
N VAL A 84 -16.76 -23.29 -18.82
CA VAL A 84 -18.19 -23.31 -18.49
C VAL A 84 -18.99 -23.30 -19.79
N ALA A 85 -19.83 -24.31 -19.97
CA ALA A 85 -20.79 -24.36 -21.07
C ALA A 85 -22.22 -24.14 -20.54
N VAL A 86 -22.84 -23.08 -21.02
CA VAL A 86 -24.20 -22.65 -20.64
C VAL A 86 -25.17 -23.05 -21.74
N PRO A 87 -26.14 -23.91 -21.43
CA PRO A 87 -27.09 -24.39 -22.40
C PRO A 87 -28.11 -23.31 -22.80
N MET A 88 -28.79 -23.53 -23.94
CA MET A 88 -29.72 -22.60 -24.58
C MET A 88 -30.93 -22.20 -23.71
N ASP A 89 -31.41 -23.11 -22.85
CA ASP A 89 -32.50 -22.85 -21.94
C ASP A 89 -32.16 -21.78 -20.89
N VAL A 90 -30.95 -21.82 -20.36
CA VAL A 90 -30.43 -20.79 -19.43
C VAL A 90 -30.25 -19.45 -20.14
N LEU A 91 -29.70 -19.47 -21.36
CA LEU A 91 -29.53 -18.25 -22.16
C LEU A 91 -30.90 -17.61 -22.52
N ALA A 92 -31.92 -18.42 -22.75
CA ALA A 92 -33.30 -17.93 -23.00
C ALA A 92 -33.86 -17.21 -21.76
N ILE A 93 -33.59 -17.70 -20.55
CA ILE A 93 -34.00 -17.04 -19.31
C ILE A 93 -33.26 -15.71 -19.14
N SER A 94 -31.96 -15.70 -19.34
CA SER A 94 -31.17 -14.48 -19.26
C SER A 94 -31.57 -13.44 -20.32
N TYR A 95 -31.93 -13.88 -21.51
CA TYR A 95 -32.47 -13.02 -22.55
C TYR A 95 -33.78 -12.33 -22.14
N GLU A 96 -34.71 -13.10 -21.55
CA GLU A 96 -35.99 -12.58 -21.03
C GLU A 96 -35.77 -11.58 -19.87
N ASN A 97 -34.83 -11.86 -18.96
CA ASN A 97 -34.47 -10.96 -17.88
C ASN A 97 -33.87 -9.65 -18.43
N ALA A 98 -33.00 -9.76 -19.40
CA ALA A 98 -32.38 -8.59 -20.05
C ALA A 98 -33.43 -7.71 -20.78
N ILE A 99 -34.47 -8.30 -21.37
CA ILE A 99 -35.61 -7.54 -21.92
C ILE A 99 -36.30 -6.74 -20.81
N ASP A 100 -36.63 -7.41 -19.69
CA ASP A 100 -37.34 -6.75 -18.58
C ASP A 100 -36.48 -5.61 -17.97
N GLU A 101 -35.19 -5.80 -17.88
CA GLU A 101 -34.27 -4.78 -17.41
C GLU A 101 -34.11 -3.62 -18.40
N ALA A 102 -33.96 -3.92 -19.69
CA ALA A 102 -33.88 -2.93 -20.74
C ALA A 102 -35.18 -2.10 -20.83
N VAL A 103 -36.36 -2.70 -20.66
CA VAL A 103 -37.65 -1.98 -20.58
C VAL A 103 -37.71 -1.08 -19.35
N ALA A 104 -37.12 -1.51 -18.22
CA ALA A 104 -37.07 -0.69 -17.02
C ALA A 104 -36.14 0.51 -17.14
N GLN A 105 -35.05 0.37 -17.90
CA GLN A 105 -34.05 1.44 -18.13
C GLN A 105 -34.47 2.40 -19.27
N ALA A 106 -35.14 1.88 -20.29
CA ALA A 106 -35.56 2.67 -21.45
C ALA A 106 -36.83 3.46 -21.16
N GLU A 107 -36.81 4.77 -21.40
CA GLU A 107 -38.04 5.61 -21.39
C GLU A 107 -38.68 5.56 -22.77
N ILE A 108 -39.46 4.49 -23.05
CA ILE A 108 -40.16 4.33 -24.32
C ILE A 108 -41.55 4.91 -24.19
N PRO A 109 -41.93 5.95 -24.95
CA PRO A 109 -43.27 6.53 -24.89
C PRO A 109 -44.38 5.49 -25.17
N GLY A 110 -45.35 5.38 -24.24
CA GLY A 110 -46.46 4.42 -24.32
C GLY A 110 -46.20 3.04 -23.72
N PHE A 111 -44.98 2.78 -23.21
CA PHE A 111 -44.60 1.52 -22.57
C PHE A 111 -44.00 1.77 -21.17
N GLU A 112 -44.25 2.93 -20.56
CA GLU A 112 -43.76 3.28 -19.25
C GLU A 112 -44.35 2.41 -18.16
N ALA A 113 -43.51 1.82 -17.31
CA ALA A 113 -43.95 1.10 -16.13
C ALA A 113 -44.60 2.05 -15.13
N PRO A 114 -45.78 1.72 -14.55
CA PRO A 114 -46.42 2.57 -13.56
C PRO A 114 -45.52 2.72 -12.33
N LYS A 115 -45.21 3.97 -11.97
CA LYS A 115 -44.39 4.29 -10.80
C LYS A 115 -45.18 3.95 -9.51
N LYS A 116 -44.56 3.24 -8.56
CA LYS A 116 -45.09 3.10 -7.21
C LYS A 116 -45.01 4.46 -6.48
N LYS A 117 -45.80 4.61 -5.41
CA LYS A 117 -45.79 5.83 -4.55
C LYS A 117 -44.42 6.09 -3.91
N ASP A 118 -43.56 5.09 -3.83
CA ASP A 118 -42.17 5.17 -3.34
C ASP A 118 -41.13 5.46 -4.44
N GLY A 119 -41.56 5.73 -5.66
CA GLY A 119 -40.68 6.00 -6.81
C GLY A 119 -40.11 4.77 -7.53
N SER A 120 -40.33 3.54 -7.02
CA SER A 120 -39.88 2.30 -7.66
C SER A 120 -40.86 1.82 -8.73
N ARG A 121 -40.38 1.13 -9.78
CA ARG A 121 -41.22 0.61 -10.87
C ARG A 121 -41.74 -0.78 -10.53
N LYS A 122 -43.04 -1.08 -10.83
CA LYS A 122 -43.62 -2.42 -10.69
C LYS A 122 -43.19 -3.31 -11.84
N LYS A 123 -42.66 -4.51 -11.55
CA LYS A 123 -42.17 -5.48 -12.55
C LYS A 123 -43.27 -6.20 -13.37
N THR A 124 -44.55 -6.06 -13.08
CA THR A 124 -45.54 -7.10 -13.47
C THR A 124 -46.66 -6.74 -14.45
N ASP A 125 -46.73 -5.52 -15.01
CA ASP A 125 -47.92 -5.17 -15.86
C ASP A 125 -47.61 -4.24 -17.05
N THR A 126 -46.39 -4.23 -17.56
CA THR A 126 -46.03 -3.43 -18.75
C THR A 126 -46.22 -4.26 -20.01
N LYS A 127 -47.00 -3.74 -20.98
CA LYS A 127 -46.95 -4.24 -22.35
C LYS A 127 -45.50 -4.10 -22.84
N ARG A 128 -44.85 -5.24 -23.14
CA ARG A 128 -43.49 -5.24 -23.68
C ARG A 128 -43.49 -4.49 -25.04
N PRO A 129 -42.60 -3.55 -25.24
CA PRO A 129 -42.45 -2.91 -26.53
C PRO A 129 -41.96 -3.93 -27.57
N PRO A 130 -42.25 -3.74 -28.86
CA PRO A 130 -41.63 -4.51 -29.94
C PRO A 130 -40.09 -4.44 -29.85
N MET A 131 -39.43 -5.57 -30.05
CA MET A 131 -37.96 -5.67 -29.85
C MET A 131 -37.19 -4.67 -30.68
N ASN A 132 -37.61 -4.38 -31.93
CA ASN A 132 -37.02 -3.36 -32.76
C ASN A 132 -37.06 -1.95 -32.16
N MET A 133 -38.08 -1.61 -31.36
CA MET A 133 -38.18 -0.33 -30.66
C MET A 133 -37.26 -0.32 -29.43
N LEU A 134 -37.20 -1.43 -28.71
CA LEU A 134 -36.32 -1.57 -27.56
C LEU A 134 -34.84 -1.46 -27.98
N LEU A 135 -34.43 -2.18 -29.02
CA LEU A 135 -33.06 -2.14 -29.52
C LEU A 135 -32.67 -0.75 -30.12
N LYS A 136 -33.65 0.00 -30.63
CA LYS A 136 -33.40 1.40 -31.07
C LYS A 136 -33.25 2.36 -29.89
N ALA A 137 -33.97 2.12 -28.77
CA ALA A 137 -33.93 2.97 -27.57
C ALA A 137 -32.69 2.73 -26.74
N VAL A 138 -32.34 1.47 -26.49
CA VAL A 138 -31.22 1.08 -25.61
C VAL A 138 -29.90 0.95 -26.40
N GLY A 139 -29.97 0.56 -27.64
CA GLY A 139 -28.80 0.20 -28.47
C GLY A 139 -28.52 -1.31 -28.42
N LYS A 140 -28.12 -1.87 -29.56
CA LYS A 140 -27.85 -3.31 -29.70
C LYS A 140 -26.72 -3.77 -28.80
N ASP A 141 -25.64 -3.02 -28.73
CA ASP A 141 -24.44 -3.39 -27.95
C ASP A 141 -24.73 -3.36 -26.43
N THR A 142 -25.50 -2.35 -25.98
CA THR A 142 -25.92 -2.26 -24.56
C THR A 142 -26.85 -3.40 -24.19
N PHE A 143 -27.78 -3.76 -25.08
CA PHE A 143 -28.69 -4.89 -24.84
C PHE A 143 -27.94 -6.24 -24.77
N LEU A 144 -26.97 -6.47 -25.67
CA LEU A 144 -26.09 -7.64 -25.62
C LEU A 144 -25.30 -7.69 -24.31
N GLN A 145 -24.81 -6.55 -23.85
CA GLN A 145 -24.11 -6.46 -22.57
C GLN A 145 -25.03 -6.88 -21.41
N LEU A 146 -26.30 -6.44 -21.35
CA LEU A 146 -27.26 -6.86 -20.35
C LEU A 146 -27.51 -8.38 -20.39
N CYS A 147 -27.64 -8.97 -21.59
CA CYS A 147 -27.80 -10.43 -21.73
C CYS A 147 -26.58 -11.19 -21.18
N ILE A 148 -25.37 -10.71 -21.46
CA ILE A 148 -24.13 -11.33 -20.99
C ILE A 148 -24.00 -11.17 -19.48
N GLU A 149 -24.24 -9.98 -18.94
CA GLU A 149 -24.16 -9.69 -17.52
C GLU A 149 -25.14 -10.57 -16.71
N ASP A 150 -26.41 -10.67 -17.12
CA ASP A 150 -27.39 -11.54 -16.46
C ASP A 150 -26.96 -13.02 -16.53
N THR A 151 -26.47 -13.48 -17.69
CA THR A 151 -25.98 -14.85 -17.83
C THR A 151 -24.80 -15.13 -16.87
N LEU A 152 -23.83 -14.23 -16.81
CA LEU A 152 -22.68 -14.38 -15.93
C LEU A 152 -23.07 -14.31 -14.45
N GLN A 153 -23.96 -13.38 -14.06
CA GLN A 153 -24.46 -13.28 -12.69
C GLN A 153 -25.17 -14.57 -12.22
N ASN A 154 -25.86 -15.26 -13.10
CA ASN A 154 -26.57 -16.50 -12.78
C ASN A 154 -25.66 -17.74 -12.81
N THR A 155 -24.63 -17.78 -13.66
CA THR A 155 -23.84 -19.00 -13.89
C THR A 155 -22.49 -18.98 -13.18
N LEU A 156 -21.86 -17.79 -12.97
CA LEU A 156 -20.56 -17.66 -12.31
C LEU A 156 -20.57 -18.23 -10.86
N PRO A 157 -21.54 -17.92 -9.98
CA PRO A 157 -21.56 -18.47 -8.63
C PRO A 157 -21.66 -19.99 -8.60
N GLN A 158 -22.34 -20.59 -9.57
CA GLN A 158 -22.47 -22.05 -9.68
C GLN A 158 -21.15 -22.68 -10.14
N ALA A 159 -20.47 -22.07 -11.12
CA ALA A 159 -19.16 -22.53 -11.57
C ALA A 159 -18.12 -22.43 -10.45
N MET A 160 -18.15 -21.37 -9.65
CA MET A 160 -17.24 -21.17 -8.52
C MET A 160 -17.38 -22.22 -7.42
N GLN A 161 -18.54 -22.86 -7.27
CA GLN A 161 -18.71 -23.94 -6.27
C GLN A 161 -17.76 -25.13 -6.51
N PHE A 162 -17.34 -25.37 -7.75
CA PHE A 162 -16.41 -26.46 -8.07
C PHE A 162 -14.99 -26.25 -7.52
N VAL A 163 -14.64 -25.01 -7.19
CA VAL A 163 -13.31 -24.63 -6.65
C VAL A 163 -13.40 -23.86 -5.34
N ALA A 164 -14.60 -23.74 -4.75
CA ALA A 164 -14.86 -22.89 -3.59
C ALA A 164 -13.94 -23.14 -2.37
N LYS A 165 -13.37 -24.36 -2.24
CA LYS A 165 -12.48 -24.70 -1.12
C LYS A 165 -11.01 -24.33 -1.38
N GLU A 166 -10.65 -24.17 -2.64
CA GLU A 166 -9.25 -23.98 -3.07
C GLU A 166 -9.04 -22.57 -3.63
N ALA A 167 -10.13 -21.91 -4.08
CA ALA A 167 -10.06 -20.62 -4.74
C ALA A 167 -9.68 -19.49 -3.79
N ILE A 168 -8.79 -18.62 -4.25
CA ILE A 168 -8.51 -17.32 -3.61
C ILE A 168 -9.66 -16.38 -3.99
N GLN A 169 -10.24 -15.71 -3.01
CA GLN A 169 -11.36 -14.78 -3.23
C GLN A 169 -10.92 -13.60 -4.11
N ASP A 170 -11.85 -13.09 -4.91
CA ASP A 170 -11.64 -11.95 -5.81
C ASP A 170 -10.52 -12.13 -6.85
N SER A 171 -10.09 -13.38 -7.08
CA SER A 171 -9.06 -13.73 -8.09
C SER A 171 -9.63 -14.14 -9.44
N GLU A 172 -10.96 -14.30 -9.53
CA GLU A 172 -11.63 -14.74 -10.74
C GLU A 172 -11.56 -13.69 -11.85
N THR A 173 -11.20 -14.14 -13.02
CA THR A 173 -11.19 -13.33 -14.24
C THR A 173 -11.78 -14.10 -15.41
N ILE A 174 -12.61 -13.44 -16.22
CA ILE A 174 -13.18 -14.05 -17.42
C ILE A 174 -12.17 -13.88 -18.55
N ALA A 175 -11.62 -15.03 -19.02
CA ALA A 175 -10.65 -15.03 -20.11
C ALA A 175 -11.28 -14.85 -21.49
N THR A 176 -12.57 -15.18 -21.61
CA THR A 176 -13.32 -15.05 -22.87
C THR A 176 -13.66 -13.59 -23.15
N THR A 177 -13.37 -13.13 -24.33
CA THR A 177 -13.60 -11.72 -24.70
C THR A 177 -15.10 -11.38 -24.82
N PRO A 178 -15.51 -10.14 -24.54
CA PRO A 178 -16.91 -9.71 -24.66
C PRO A 178 -17.53 -10.00 -26.03
N ARG A 179 -16.73 -9.92 -27.08
CA ARG A 179 -17.15 -10.21 -28.45
C ARG A 179 -17.50 -11.69 -28.64
N GLN A 180 -16.68 -12.59 -28.09
CA GLN A 180 -16.94 -14.03 -28.13
C GLN A 180 -18.19 -14.40 -27.32
N LEU A 181 -18.37 -13.76 -26.15
CA LEU A 181 -19.60 -13.94 -25.34
C LEU A 181 -20.85 -13.49 -26.09
N ALA A 182 -20.76 -12.37 -26.82
CA ALA A 182 -21.88 -11.85 -27.61
C ALA A 182 -22.28 -12.74 -28.79
N GLU A 183 -21.39 -13.61 -29.28
CA GLU A 183 -21.70 -14.53 -30.38
C GLU A 183 -22.81 -15.56 -30.02
N ALA A 184 -22.98 -15.89 -28.74
CA ALA A 184 -24.06 -16.76 -28.29
C ALA A 184 -25.46 -16.15 -28.53
N PHE A 185 -25.54 -14.81 -28.55
CA PHE A 185 -26.73 -14.02 -28.82
C PHE A 185 -26.75 -13.47 -30.26
N GLY A 186 -26.22 -14.25 -31.21
CA GLY A 186 -26.11 -13.86 -32.63
C GLY A 186 -27.38 -14.02 -33.46
N GLY A 187 -28.47 -14.47 -32.89
CA GLY A 187 -29.77 -14.67 -33.57
C GLY A 187 -30.46 -13.35 -33.96
N PRO A 188 -31.59 -13.44 -34.69
CA PRO A 188 -32.40 -12.28 -34.99
C PRO A 188 -32.83 -11.58 -33.68
N GLU A 189 -32.78 -10.24 -33.66
CA GLU A 189 -33.11 -9.44 -32.48
C GLU A 189 -32.31 -9.80 -31.22
N CYS A 190 -31.06 -10.25 -31.38
CA CYS A 190 -30.16 -10.69 -30.31
C CYS A 190 -30.63 -11.95 -29.54
N THR A 191 -31.45 -12.78 -30.16
CA THR A 191 -31.90 -14.06 -29.53
C THR A 191 -30.72 -15.04 -29.40
N PRO A 192 -30.73 -15.93 -28.39
CA PRO A 192 -29.75 -16.98 -28.28
C PRO A 192 -29.71 -17.85 -29.55
N SER A 193 -28.50 -18.12 -30.07
CA SER A 193 -28.30 -18.87 -31.31
C SER A 193 -27.45 -20.13 -31.15
N LYS A 194 -26.63 -20.18 -30.12
CA LYS A 194 -25.76 -21.31 -29.77
C LYS A 194 -25.50 -21.35 -28.27
N GLU A 195 -25.03 -22.48 -27.75
CA GLU A 195 -24.56 -22.57 -26.37
C GLU A 195 -23.44 -21.52 -26.13
N LEU A 196 -23.40 -20.96 -24.93
CA LEU A 196 -22.35 -20.02 -24.53
C LEU A 196 -21.24 -20.81 -23.84
N GLU A 197 -20.05 -20.76 -24.42
CA GLU A 197 -18.84 -21.29 -23.79
C GLU A 197 -17.96 -20.13 -23.32
N TYR A 198 -17.56 -20.16 -22.06
CA TYR A 198 -16.63 -19.18 -21.52
C TYR A 198 -15.65 -19.82 -20.53
N VAL A 199 -14.50 -19.19 -20.38
CA VAL A 199 -13.42 -19.65 -19.51
C VAL A 199 -13.20 -18.65 -18.39
N ILE A 200 -13.20 -19.17 -17.16
CA ILE A 200 -12.87 -18.42 -15.94
C ILE A 200 -11.46 -18.83 -15.54
N LYS A 201 -10.60 -17.88 -15.29
CA LYS A 201 -9.29 -18.10 -14.64
C LYS A 201 -9.42 -17.72 -13.18
N ILE A 202 -8.97 -18.59 -12.30
CA ILE A 202 -9.06 -18.45 -10.85
C ILE A 202 -7.71 -18.84 -10.27
N CYS A 203 -7.19 -18.03 -9.34
CA CYS A 203 -6.05 -18.43 -8.55
C CYS A 203 -6.50 -19.34 -7.40
N VAL A 204 -5.76 -20.41 -7.18
CA VAL A 204 -5.99 -21.34 -6.07
C VAL A 204 -4.89 -21.22 -5.04
N GLN A 205 -5.20 -21.66 -3.81
CA GLN A 205 -4.23 -21.66 -2.72
C GLN A 205 -3.00 -22.50 -3.11
N PRO A 206 -1.79 -21.99 -2.90
CA PRO A 206 -0.57 -22.68 -3.27
C PRO A 206 -0.33 -23.89 -2.36
N THR A 207 0.17 -24.97 -2.94
CA THR A 207 0.64 -26.11 -2.16
C THR A 207 2.02 -25.81 -1.60
N VAL A 208 2.15 -25.80 -0.28
CA VAL A 208 3.42 -25.57 0.43
C VAL A 208 4.14 -26.89 0.63
N GLN A 209 5.44 -26.92 0.31
CA GLN A 209 6.35 -28.01 0.60
C GLN A 209 7.47 -27.49 1.52
N TRP A 210 7.68 -28.17 2.63
CA TRP A 210 8.75 -27.81 3.54
C TRP A 210 10.07 -28.46 3.11
N THR A 211 11.06 -27.64 2.84
CA THR A 211 12.42 -28.09 2.48
C THR A 211 13.28 -28.44 3.69
N LYS A 212 12.87 -27.95 4.88
CA LYS A 212 13.52 -28.20 6.17
C LYS A 212 12.48 -28.61 7.20
N ASN A 213 12.93 -29.28 8.25
CA ASN A 213 12.05 -29.58 9.38
C ASN A 213 11.73 -28.29 10.17
N ILE A 214 10.46 -27.96 10.26
CA ILE A 214 9.97 -26.73 10.91
C ILE A 214 10.31 -26.71 12.41
N ASP A 215 10.26 -27.88 13.07
CA ASP A 215 10.52 -27.97 14.52
C ASP A 215 12.03 -27.82 14.86
N SER A 216 12.90 -27.73 13.88
CA SER A 216 14.35 -27.53 14.04
C SER A 216 14.89 -26.32 13.27
N LEU A 217 14.06 -25.31 13.06
CA LEU A 217 14.49 -24.09 12.38
C LEU A 217 15.45 -23.29 13.26
N GLU A 218 16.46 -22.72 12.62
CA GLU A 218 17.40 -21.79 13.24
C GLU A 218 17.32 -20.46 12.49
N ALA A 219 17.32 -19.36 13.23
CA ALA A 219 17.33 -18.02 12.67
C ALA A 219 18.43 -17.19 13.34
N THR A 220 19.02 -16.27 12.57
CA THR A 220 20.00 -15.32 13.07
C THR A 220 19.47 -13.92 12.94
N TYR A 221 19.66 -13.09 13.95
CA TYR A 221 19.30 -11.68 13.91
C TYR A 221 20.46 -10.80 14.35
N VAL A 222 20.54 -9.60 13.84
CA VAL A 222 21.50 -8.59 14.26
C VAL A 222 20.87 -7.77 15.36
N SER A 223 21.54 -7.69 16.52
CA SER A 223 21.05 -6.87 17.62
C SER A 223 20.98 -5.40 17.22
N PRO A 224 19.87 -4.68 17.49
CA PRO A 224 19.75 -3.25 17.16
C PRO A 224 20.66 -2.37 18.03
N GLY A 225 21.16 -2.88 19.15
CA GLY A 225 22.04 -2.17 20.07
C GLY A 225 22.27 -2.93 21.37
N ASN A 226 22.94 -2.28 22.30
CA ASN A 226 23.22 -2.76 23.64
C ASN A 226 23.12 -1.61 24.66
N ASP A 227 23.37 -1.89 25.93
CA ASP A 227 23.32 -0.88 27.00
C ASP A 227 24.31 0.29 26.80
N GLU A 228 25.41 0.08 26.08
CA GLU A 228 26.38 1.14 25.78
C GLU A 228 25.86 2.04 24.66
N THR A 229 25.25 1.44 23.62
CA THR A 229 24.62 2.23 22.55
C THR A 229 23.44 3.02 23.10
N ASP A 230 22.61 2.46 23.99
CA ASP A 230 21.49 3.16 24.62
C ASP A 230 21.96 4.40 25.40
N LYS A 231 23.04 4.27 26.17
CA LYS A 231 23.62 5.38 26.91
C LYS A 231 24.13 6.49 26.01
N ARG A 232 24.88 6.12 24.96
CA ARG A 232 25.42 7.08 23.99
C ARG A 232 24.30 7.80 23.25
N ASP A 233 23.29 7.06 22.80
CA ASP A 233 22.16 7.62 22.06
C ASP A 233 21.27 8.48 22.97
N ALA A 234 21.13 8.11 24.25
CA ALA A 234 20.46 8.91 25.27
C ALA A 234 21.23 10.22 25.57
N GLU A 235 22.56 10.16 25.68
CA GLU A 235 23.39 11.35 25.85
C GLU A 235 23.28 12.28 24.65
N THR A 236 23.36 11.73 23.44
CA THR A 236 23.21 12.51 22.21
C THR A 236 21.84 13.17 22.13
N LEU A 237 20.77 12.45 22.49
CA LEU A 237 19.42 13.00 22.52
C LEU A 237 19.28 14.11 23.58
N PHE A 238 19.85 13.90 24.75
CA PHE A 238 19.84 14.90 25.82
C PHE A 238 20.58 16.18 25.39
N GLU A 239 21.76 16.05 24.78
CA GLU A 239 22.51 17.20 24.24
C GLU A 239 21.75 17.93 23.13
N ASN A 240 21.11 17.18 22.23
CA ASN A 240 20.28 17.79 21.19
C ASN A 240 19.09 18.56 21.77
N ARG A 241 18.44 18.04 22.80
CA ARG A 241 17.36 18.75 23.52
C ARG A 241 17.87 20.03 24.19
N LEU A 242 19.05 19.99 24.80
CA LEU A 242 19.68 21.19 25.35
C LEU A 242 20.01 22.22 24.26
N ARG A 243 20.49 21.77 23.09
CA ARG A 243 20.74 22.65 21.94
C ARG A 243 19.45 23.31 21.42
N ASP A 244 18.35 22.58 21.41
CA ASP A 244 17.04 23.13 21.01
C ASP A 244 16.55 24.22 21.97
N LEU A 245 16.88 24.11 23.26
CA LEU A 245 16.56 25.09 24.30
C LEU A 245 17.54 26.27 24.37
N ALA A 246 18.65 26.21 23.60
CA ALA A 246 19.65 27.25 23.62
C ALA A 246 19.14 28.58 23.05
N THR A 247 19.54 29.68 23.66
CA THR A 247 19.23 31.03 23.20
C THR A 247 20.20 31.46 22.10
N MET A 248 19.64 31.99 21.00
CA MET A 248 20.44 32.49 19.88
C MET A 248 20.79 33.96 20.09
N ARG A 249 22.10 34.28 20.10
CA ARG A 249 22.61 35.63 20.22
C ARG A 249 23.28 36.08 18.96
N VAL A 250 22.91 37.23 18.41
CA VAL A 250 23.51 37.78 17.18
C VAL A 250 24.99 38.09 17.40
N ILE A 251 25.83 37.64 16.47
CA ILE A 251 27.28 37.92 16.41
C ILE A 251 27.53 39.01 15.36
N ALA A 252 28.21 40.08 15.77
CA ALA A 252 28.55 41.16 14.86
C ALA A 252 30.09 41.42 14.80
N ASP A 253 30.83 40.93 15.76
CA ASP A 253 32.25 41.30 16.01
C ASP A 253 33.26 40.23 15.58
N ARG A 254 32.85 38.99 15.38
CA ARG A 254 33.72 37.88 14.93
C ARG A 254 33.16 37.14 13.73
N GLY A 255 33.97 36.27 13.13
CA GLY A 255 33.50 35.37 12.09
C GLY A 255 32.83 34.10 12.64
N LEU A 256 32.30 33.28 11.73
CA LEU A 256 31.66 32.00 12.00
C LEU A 256 32.63 31.03 12.67
N GLU A 257 32.24 30.45 13.78
CA GLU A 257 32.95 29.38 14.50
C GLU A 257 32.11 28.11 14.52
N GLU A 258 32.78 26.98 14.77
CA GLU A 258 32.08 25.70 14.95
C GLU A 258 31.19 25.77 16.20
N GLY A 259 29.90 25.35 16.06
CA GLY A 259 28.86 25.47 17.10
C GLY A 259 27.91 26.64 16.91
N ASP A 260 28.26 27.63 16.05
CA ASP A 260 27.39 28.75 15.69
C ASP A 260 26.29 28.33 14.68
N VAL A 261 25.28 29.19 14.57
CA VAL A 261 24.26 29.10 13.54
C VAL A 261 24.40 30.28 12.58
N ALA A 262 24.48 29.99 11.30
CA ALA A 262 24.59 31.00 10.25
C ALA A 262 23.34 30.99 9.35
N VAL A 263 22.88 32.17 8.94
CA VAL A 263 21.94 32.34 7.83
C VAL A 263 22.76 32.72 6.60
N ILE A 264 22.78 31.85 5.60
CA ILE A 264 23.65 31.95 4.44
C ILE A 264 22.86 31.85 3.13
N ASP A 265 23.35 32.55 2.11
CA ASP A 265 22.97 32.32 0.73
C ASP A 265 24.02 31.44 0.09
N ILE A 266 23.62 30.36 -0.55
CA ILE A 266 24.49 29.42 -1.26
C ILE A 266 24.13 29.44 -2.72
N ASN A 267 25.13 29.62 -3.58
CA ASN A 267 25.01 29.42 -5.02
C ASN A 267 26.14 28.50 -5.48
N ALA A 268 25.88 27.66 -6.48
CA ALA A 268 26.91 26.81 -7.06
C ALA A 268 26.87 26.86 -8.59
N MET A 269 28.04 26.96 -9.20
CA MET A 269 28.25 26.97 -10.66
C MET A 269 29.13 25.80 -11.08
N ASP A 270 28.84 25.25 -12.24
CA ASP A 270 29.73 24.25 -12.86
C ASP A 270 31.04 24.94 -13.37
N THR A 271 32.01 24.12 -13.79
CA THR A 271 33.27 24.59 -14.38
C THR A 271 33.09 25.41 -15.68
N SER A 272 31.88 25.42 -16.25
CA SER A 272 31.49 26.17 -17.45
C SER A 272 30.79 27.48 -17.13
N GLY A 273 30.53 27.78 -15.85
CA GLY A 273 29.86 28.99 -15.39
C GLY A 273 28.33 28.92 -15.40
N ASN A 274 27.76 27.74 -15.57
CA ASN A 274 26.30 27.57 -15.50
C ASN A 274 25.88 27.30 -14.07
N SER A 275 24.81 27.97 -13.60
CA SER A 275 24.21 27.68 -12.28
C SER A 275 23.70 26.25 -12.22
N LEU A 276 23.97 25.56 -11.11
CA LEU A 276 23.52 24.20 -10.85
C LEU A 276 22.09 24.24 -10.25
N PRO A 277 21.06 23.84 -11.01
CA PRO A 277 19.70 23.91 -10.54
C PRO A 277 19.47 22.99 -9.31
N GLY A 278 18.82 23.54 -8.27
CA GLY A 278 18.49 22.81 -7.04
C GLY A 278 19.52 22.95 -5.91
N ILE A 279 20.60 23.72 -6.12
CA ILE A 279 21.61 24.03 -5.09
C ILE A 279 21.52 25.50 -4.65
N GLU A 280 20.99 26.38 -5.50
CA GLU A 280 20.76 27.78 -5.12
C GLU A 280 19.70 27.86 -4.02
N THR A 281 20.13 28.33 -2.84
CA THR A 281 19.26 28.51 -1.67
C THR A 281 19.58 29.85 -1.01
N LYS A 282 18.56 30.65 -0.74
CA LYS A 282 18.67 31.91 0.00
C LYS A 282 18.17 31.72 1.42
N ASP A 283 18.76 32.48 2.33
CA ASP A 283 18.41 32.48 3.75
C ASP A 283 18.42 31.07 4.37
N PHE A 284 19.36 30.24 3.91
CA PHE A 284 19.52 28.89 4.45
C PHE A 284 20.12 28.96 5.85
N ARG A 285 19.41 28.39 6.83
CA ARG A 285 19.88 28.29 8.20
C ARG A 285 20.82 27.11 8.35
N LEU A 286 22.10 27.38 8.49
CA LEU A 286 23.15 26.43 8.69
C LEU A 286 23.47 26.31 10.16
N ASP A 287 23.28 25.15 10.76
CA ASP A 287 23.75 24.81 12.10
C ASP A 287 25.10 24.09 11.99
N THR A 288 26.16 24.73 12.43
CA THR A 288 27.53 24.19 12.29
C THR A 288 27.84 23.08 13.31
N ALA A 289 27.01 22.92 14.34
CA ALA A 289 27.15 21.85 15.31
C ALA A 289 26.51 20.51 14.85
N THR A 290 25.69 20.53 13.79
CA THR A 290 25.06 19.32 13.25
C THR A 290 25.85 18.83 12.05
N THR A 291 26.15 17.54 12.02
CA THR A 291 26.88 16.85 10.94
C THR A 291 26.05 16.69 9.66
N ASP A 292 24.90 17.35 9.55
CA ASP A 292 23.95 17.20 8.43
C ASP A 292 24.41 17.85 7.11
N LEU A 293 25.52 18.54 7.12
CA LEU A 293 26.15 19.04 5.90
C LEU A 293 26.86 17.89 5.18
N LYS A 294 26.15 17.24 4.32
CA LYS A 294 26.62 16.10 3.51
C LYS A 294 27.73 16.45 2.50
N LEU A 295 28.17 17.72 2.41
CA LEU A 295 29.19 18.15 1.48
C LEU A 295 30.54 18.26 2.20
N PRO A 296 31.48 17.30 2.01
CA PRO A 296 32.77 17.30 2.65
C PRO A 296 33.58 18.57 2.31
N GLY A 297 34.20 19.15 3.32
CA GLY A 297 35.03 20.34 3.16
C GLY A 297 34.29 21.69 3.16
N LEU A 298 32.94 21.70 3.17
CA LEU A 298 32.19 22.96 3.21
C LEU A 298 32.48 23.75 4.49
N MET A 299 32.48 23.08 5.64
CA MET A 299 32.70 23.71 6.95
C MET A 299 34.05 24.39 7.03
N GLU A 300 35.09 23.72 6.55
CA GLU A 300 36.46 24.25 6.55
C GLU A 300 36.60 25.56 5.73
N GLN A 301 35.76 25.67 4.68
CA GLN A 301 35.77 26.86 3.82
C GLN A 301 34.99 28.03 4.38
N ILE A 302 33.91 27.76 5.14
CA ILE A 302 33.02 28.84 5.65
C ILE A 302 33.41 29.34 7.04
N VAL A 303 34.17 28.58 7.83
CA VAL A 303 34.67 29.03 9.14
C VAL A 303 35.47 30.32 8.97
N GLY A 304 35.24 31.29 9.86
CA GLY A 304 35.90 32.60 9.87
C GLY A 304 35.22 33.68 9.02
N ILE A 305 34.24 33.36 8.17
CA ILE A 305 33.50 34.35 7.39
C ILE A 305 32.65 35.23 8.32
N LYS A 306 32.65 36.53 8.12
CA LYS A 306 31.86 37.50 8.92
C LYS A 306 30.50 37.78 8.27
N THR A 307 29.60 38.31 9.07
CA THR A 307 28.30 38.80 8.58
C THR A 307 28.50 39.83 7.45
N GLY A 308 27.80 39.60 6.33
CA GLY A 308 27.88 40.41 5.11
C GLY A 308 29.01 40.05 4.15
N GLU A 309 29.95 39.18 4.54
CA GLU A 309 31.02 38.71 3.66
C GLU A 309 30.56 37.60 2.73
N GLU A 310 31.17 37.57 1.55
CA GLU A 310 30.95 36.57 0.51
C GLU A 310 32.29 35.89 0.19
N LYS A 311 32.26 34.58 0.01
CA LYS A 311 33.48 33.79 -0.30
C LYS A 311 33.19 32.75 -1.38
N ASP A 312 34.11 32.72 -2.35
CA ASP A 312 34.09 31.74 -3.43
C ASP A 312 35.12 30.64 -3.16
N PHE A 313 34.71 29.37 -3.36
CA PHE A 313 35.59 28.22 -3.22
C PHE A 313 35.12 27.05 -4.08
N ASN A 314 36.00 26.10 -4.35
CA ASN A 314 35.67 24.90 -5.12
C ASN A 314 35.53 23.71 -4.19
N LEU A 315 34.41 22.95 -4.36
CA LEU A 315 34.19 21.68 -3.69
C LEU A 315 33.71 20.62 -4.69
N SER A 316 34.02 19.37 -4.38
CA SER A 316 33.58 18.22 -5.18
C SER A 316 32.44 17.51 -4.47
N PHE A 317 31.39 17.20 -5.22
CA PHE A 317 30.28 16.40 -4.71
C PHE A 317 30.71 14.93 -4.56
N PRO A 318 30.28 14.24 -3.51
CA PRO A 318 30.47 12.80 -3.38
C PRO A 318 29.86 12.04 -4.56
N GLU A 319 30.35 10.84 -4.87
CA GLU A 319 29.83 10.00 -5.95
C GLU A 319 28.40 9.50 -5.67
N ASP A 320 28.04 9.36 -4.39
CA ASP A 320 26.73 8.93 -3.89
C ASP A 320 25.74 10.08 -3.67
N TRP A 321 26.07 11.29 -4.16
CA TRP A 321 25.19 12.45 -4.02
C TRP A 321 23.81 12.20 -4.59
N SER A 322 22.76 12.64 -3.86
CA SER A 322 21.34 12.40 -4.21
C SER A 322 20.94 12.91 -5.60
N VAL A 323 21.62 13.97 -6.09
CA VAL A 323 21.39 14.52 -7.42
C VAL A 323 22.43 13.98 -8.39
N LYS A 324 22.09 12.93 -9.13
CA LYS A 324 22.99 12.22 -10.06
C LYS A 324 23.67 13.11 -11.13
N SER A 325 23.06 14.24 -11.47
CA SER A 325 23.62 15.16 -12.48
C SER A 325 24.87 15.90 -12.01
N VAL A 326 25.09 15.99 -10.70
CA VAL A 326 26.24 16.70 -10.06
C VAL A 326 27.14 15.77 -9.25
N ALA A 327 26.75 14.52 -9.00
CA ALA A 327 27.55 13.53 -8.28
C ALA A 327 28.94 13.36 -8.90
N GLY A 328 30.00 13.36 -8.07
CA GLY A 328 31.40 13.25 -8.48
C GLY A 328 31.96 14.47 -9.23
N LYS A 329 31.20 15.56 -9.39
CA LYS A 329 31.67 16.77 -10.10
C LYS A 329 32.15 17.83 -9.12
N THR A 330 33.13 18.61 -9.56
CA THR A 330 33.60 19.80 -8.85
C THR A 330 32.80 21.01 -9.28
N ALA A 331 32.31 21.79 -8.32
CA ALA A 331 31.58 23.03 -8.53
C ALA A 331 32.21 24.19 -7.77
N MET A 332 32.08 25.40 -8.31
CA MET A 332 32.43 26.63 -7.64
C MET A 332 31.24 27.08 -6.80
N PHE A 333 31.43 27.17 -5.52
CA PHE A 333 30.43 27.64 -4.56
C PHE A 333 30.70 29.09 -4.21
N THR A 334 29.65 29.89 -4.19
CA THR A 334 29.63 31.24 -3.65
C THR A 334 28.73 31.22 -2.42
N VAL A 335 29.30 31.48 -1.25
CA VAL A 335 28.57 31.53 0.03
C VAL A 335 28.63 32.93 0.58
N LYS A 336 27.49 33.53 0.85
CA LYS A 336 27.33 34.80 1.52
C LYS A 336 26.69 34.60 2.88
N VAL A 337 27.29 35.12 3.93
CA VAL A 337 26.77 35.07 5.29
C VAL A 337 25.90 36.30 5.54
N ASN A 338 24.58 36.07 5.72
CA ASN A 338 23.63 37.16 6.00
C ASN A 338 23.60 37.50 7.49
N GLU A 339 23.50 36.47 8.35
CA GLU A 339 23.44 36.63 9.81
C GLU A 339 24.23 35.51 10.49
N LEU A 340 24.81 35.82 11.66
CA LEU A 340 25.50 34.88 12.51
C LEU A 340 24.92 34.92 13.93
N PHE A 341 24.74 33.75 14.51
CA PHE A 341 24.25 33.60 15.87
C PHE A 341 25.15 32.65 16.66
N SER A 342 25.59 33.09 17.86
CA SER A 342 26.14 32.19 18.86
C SER A 342 25.05 31.50 19.63
N ARG A 343 25.30 30.27 19.98
CA ARG A 343 24.38 29.47 20.79
C ARG A 343 24.81 29.57 22.26
N GLU A 344 23.99 30.26 23.07
CA GLU A 344 24.15 30.25 24.52
C GLU A 344 23.34 29.07 25.09
N MET A 345 24.08 28.03 25.54
CA MET A 345 23.46 26.86 26.16
C MET A 345 22.78 27.26 27.48
N PRO A 346 21.60 26.74 27.79
CA PRO A 346 20.94 27.00 29.05
C PRO A 346 21.76 26.45 30.22
N THR A 347 21.74 27.14 31.36
CA THR A 347 22.32 26.58 32.59
C THR A 347 21.53 25.37 33.02
N LEU A 348 22.22 24.26 33.30
CA LEU A 348 21.59 23.05 33.81
C LEU A 348 20.99 23.31 35.19
N SER A 349 19.70 23.64 35.23
CA SER A 349 18.90 23.80 36.44
C SER A 349 17.64 22.94 36.32
N ASP A 350 17.06 22.57 37.45
CA ASP A 350 15.85 21.74 37.44
C ASP A 350 14.65 22.46 36.80
N ASP A 351 14.72 23.77 36.62
CA ASP A 351 13.66 24.56 35.96
C ASP A 351 13.46 24.19 34.49
N ILE A 352 14.50 23.70 33.81
CA ILE A 352 14.44 23.27 32.40
C ILE A 352 14.13 21.77 32.21
N ALA A 353 14.00 21.03 33.31
CA ALA A 353 13.85 19.57 33.24
C ALA A 353 12.59 19.14 32.46
N GLU A 354 11.48 19.84 32.65
CA GLU A 354 10.23 19.56 31.93
C GLU A 354 10.30 19.89 30.43
N ASP A 355 11.11 20.90 30.05
CA ASP A 355 11.34 21.25 28.66
C ASP A 355 12.25 20.22 27.94
N ILE A 356 13.16 19.59 28.67
CA ILE A 356 14.02 18.51 28.18
C ILE A 356 13.20 17.23 27.97
N PHE A 357 12.42 16.86 28.99
CA PHE A 357 11.56 15.68 28.93
C PHE A 357 10.28 15.89 29.74
N THR A 358 9.13 15.81 29.09
CA THR A 358 7.82 16.08 29.70
C THR A 358 7.55 15.18 30.90
N GLY A 359 7.21 15.78 32.04
CA GLY A 359 6.92 15.09 33.29
C GLY A 359 8.12 14.95 34.23
N SER A 360 9.33 15.39 33.86
CA SER A 360 10.52 15.40 34.70
C SER A 360 10.56 16.62 35.60
N LYS A 361 10.94 16.44 36.86
CA LYS A 361 11.08 17.52 37.84
C LYS A 361 12.54 17.96 38.06
N THR A 362 13.48 17.09 37.73
CA THR A 362 14.91 17.35 37.83
C THR A 362 15.64 16.93 36.58
N VAL A 363 16.80 17.54 36.31
CA VAL A 363 17.62 17.19 35.13
C VAL A 363 18.07 15.73 35.18
N ASP A 364 18.36 15.18 36.35
CA ASP A 364 18.74 13.78 36.51
C ASP A 364 17.58 12.83 36.22
N GLU A 365 16.35 13.23 36.60
CA GLU A 365 15.14 12.50 36.24
C GLU A 365 14.89 12.51 34.74
N ALA A 366 15.06 13.65 34.07
CA ALA A 366 14.97 13.76 32.60
C ALA A 366 15.97 12.84 31.88
N LYS A 367 17.24 12.81 32.31
CA LYS A 367 18.26 11.91 31.77
C LYS A 367 17.87 10.44 31.96
N ALA A 368 17.38 10.08 33.15
CA ALA A 368 16.98 8.71 33.45
C ALA A 368 15.79 8.27 32.57
N GLN A 369 14.80 9.15 32.37
CA GLN A 369 13.65 8.88 31.52
C GLN A 369 14.01 8.80 30.02
N ILE A 370 14.93 9.62 29.55
CA ILE A 370 15.46 9.51 28.18
C ILE A 370 16.16 8.17 27.98
N LEU A 371 17.00 7.74 28.92
CA LEU A 371 17.70 6.45 28.85
C LEU A 371 16.70 5.28 28.87
N GLU A 372 15.67 5.36 29.73
CA GLU A 372 14.64 4.34 29.78
C GLU A 372 13.80 4.28 28.49
N ALA A 373 13.49 5.44 27.92
CA ALA A 373 12.80 5.52 26.63
C ALA A 373 13.63 4.90 25.49
N GLN A 374 14.96 5.11 25.48
CA GLN A 374 15.86 4.47 24.50
C GLN A 374 15.89 2.94 24.68
N LYS A 375 15.98 2.45 25.92
CA LYS A 375 15.92 1.01 26.19
C LYS A 375 14.60 0.39 25.72
N MET A 376 13.48 1.03 26.04
CA MET A 376 12.17 0.55 25.58
C MET A 376 12.07 0.56 24.04
N SER A 377 12.62 1.59 23.38
CA SER A 377 12.65 1.67 21.91
C SER A 377 13.48 0.52 21.32
N ARG A 378 14.67 0.25 21.89
CA ARG A 378 15.51 -0.88 21.49
C ARG A 378 14.82 -2.24 21.70
N GLU A 379 14.15 -2.43 22.85
CA GLU A 379 13.42 -3.68 23.11
C GLU A 379 12.30 -3.92 22.08
N VAL A 380 11.60 -2.86 21.68
CA VAL A 380 10.59 -2.94 20.62
C VAL A 380 11.23 -3.26 19.28
N GLU A 381 12.33 -2.60 18.93
CA GLU A 381 13.06 -2.83 17.68
C GLU A 381 13.66 -4.26 17.66
N GLU A 382 14.21 -4.73 18.75
CA GLU A 382 14.74 -6.09 18.89
C GLU A 382 13.65 -7.15 18.69
N LYS A 383 12.44 -6.91 19.23
CA LYS A 383 11.31 -7.79 19.01
C LYS A 383 10.95 -7.84 17.52
N ILE A 384 10.94 -6.69 16.84
CA ILE A 384 10.67 -6.60 15.39
C ILE A 384 11.71 -7.37 14.58
N VAL A 385 12.98 -7.16 14.85
CA VAL A 385 14.08 -7.82 14.13
C VAL A 385 14.07 -9.34 14.37
N LYS A 386 13.74 -9.79 15.59
CA LYS A 386 13.57 -11.23 15.90
C LYS A 386 12.41 -11.84 15.11
N ASP A 387 11.27 -11.12 15.02
CA ASP A 387 10.10 -11.58 14.28
C ASP A 387 10.41 -11.67 12.77
N GLU A 388 11.09 -10.69 12.22
CA GLU A 388 11.53 -10.72 10.83
C GLU A 388 12.49 -11.90 10.57
N ALA A 389 13.43 -12.15 11.48
CA ALA A 389 14.38 -13.26 11.34
C ALA A 389 13.70 -14.64 11.37
N VAL A 390 12.73 -14.87 12.26
CA VAL A 390 12.00 -16.15 12.29
C VAL A 390 11.09 -16.30 11.08
N LEU A 391 10.50 -15.24 10.57
CA LEU A 391 9.70 -15.24 9.35
C LEU A 391 10.55 -15.52 8.11
N ASP A 392 11.76 -14.96 8.05
CA ASP A 392 12.71 -15.24 6.97
C ASP A 392 13.17 -16.68 6.98
N ALA A 393 13.47 -17.23 8.16
CA ALA A 393 13.82 -18.63 8.31
C ALA A 393 12.67 -19.56 7.87
N LEU A 394 11.42 -19.21 8.22
CA LEU A 394 10.23 -19.93 7.78
C LEU A 394 10.06 -19.85 6.25
N ALA A 395 10.16 -18.65 5.68
CA ALA A 395 10.05 -18.42 4.24
C ALA A 395 11.15 -19.16 3.45
N ALA A 396 12.37 -19.23 3.99
CA ALA A 396 13.48 -19.97 3.40
C ALA A 396 13.30 -21.51 3.49
N ALA A 397 12.53 -21.98 4.45
CA ALA A 397 12.15 -23.38 4.58
C ALA A 397 10.93 -23.77 3.72
N CYS A 398 10.21 -22.77 3.21
CA CYS A 398 9.02 -22.94 2.38
C CYS A 398 9.37 -22.95 0.90
N SER A 399 8.95 -24.01 0.19
CA SER A 399 8.93 -24.06 -1.27
C SER A 399 7.47 -24.02 -1.73
N CYS A 400 7.08 -22.93 -2.34
CA CYS A 400 5.74 -22.74 -2.90
C CYS A 400 5.80 -21.87 -4.15
N GLU A 401 4.83 -22.05 -5.00
CA GLU A 401 4.57 -21.14 -6.11
C GLU A 401 3.67 -20.00 -5.60
N ILE A 402 4.02 -18.75 -5.91
CA ILE A 402 3.25 -17.60 -5.46
C ILE A 402 2.14 -17.31 -6.49
N PRO A 403 0.86 -17.29 -6.08
CA PRO A 403 -0.23 -16.96 -6.98
C PRO A 403 -0.10 -15.54 -7.55
N GLU A 404 -0.45 -15.38 -8.82
CA GLU A 404 -0.35 -14.07 -9.50
C GLU A 404 -1.26 -13.01 -8.85
N SER A 405 -2.44 -13.43 -8.36
CA SER A 405 -3.36 -12.53 -7.64
C SER A 405 -2.73 -11.98 -6.36
N VAL A 406 -2.08 -12.86 -5.55
CA VAL A 406 -1.43 -12.47 -4.30
C VAL A 406 -0.25 -11.53 -4.57
N LEU A 407 0.55 -11.84 -5.61
CA LEU A 407 1.67 -10.98 -6.00
C LEU A 407 1.21 -9.58 -6.42
N ARG A 408 0.13 -9.51 -7.21
CA ARG A 408 -0.46 -8.24 -7.65
C ARG A 408 -1.00 -7.45 -6.48
N GLU A 409 -1.79 -8.08 -5.64
CA GLU A 409 -2.37 -7.46 -4.46
C GLU A 409 -1.29 -6.90 -3.52
N GLN A 410 -0.26 -7.67 -3.21
CA GLN A 410 0.86 -7.23 -2.39
C GLN A 410 1.60 -6.04 -3.03
N SER A 411 1.76 -6.06 -4.35
CA SER A 411 2.39 -4.97 -5.09
C SER A 411 1.59 -3.67 -5.01
N GLU A 412 0.26 -3.75 -5.16
CA GLU A 412 -0.64 -2.61 -5.05
C GLU A 412 -0.61 -2.00 -3.64
N ASN A 413 -0.53 -2.85 -2.62
CA ASN A 413 -0.47 -2.43 -1.22
C ASN A 413 0.81 -1.70 -0.89
N MET A 414 1.96 -2.30 -1.19
CA MET A 414 3.27 -1.70 -0.94
C MET A 414 3.42 -0.37 -1.68
N PHE A 415 2.87 -0.28 -2.90
CA PHE A 415 2.89 0.97 -3.65
C PHE A 415 1.99 2.03 -3.01
N GLY A 416 0.80 1.65 -2.54
CA GLY A 416 -0.12 2.53 -1.81
C GLY A 416 0.49 3.06 -0.50
N GLU A 417 1.14 2.18 0.28
CA GLU A 417 1.86 2.56 1.50
C GLU A 417 3.01 3.53 1.21
N HIS A 418 3.80 3.26 0.17
CA HIS A 418 4.87 4.15 -0.25
C HIS A 418 4.37 5.55 -0.60
N LEU A 419 3.26 5.67 -1.34
CA LEU A 419 2.64 6.95 -1.65
C LEU A 419 2.11 7.67 -0.38
N THR A 420 1.54 6.92 0.55
CA THR A 420 1.04 7.44 1.82
C THR A 420 2.19 7.96 2.69
N GLN A 421 3.29 7.23 2.75
CA GLN A 421 4.49 7.67 3.47
C GLN A 421 5.06 8.97 2.89
N MET A 422 5.17 9.07 1.56
CA MET A 422 5.60 10.30 0.89
C MET A 422 4.70 11.51 1.21
N GLN A 423 3.40 11.26 1.38
CA GLN A 423 2.45 12.28 1.80
C GLN A 423 2.68 12.74 3.24
N MET A 424 2.88 11.79 4.16
CA MET A 424 3.10 12.07 5.59
C MET A 424 4.41 12.82 5.84
N GLU A 425 5.45 12.52 5.06
CA GLU A 425 6.73 13.22 5.13
C GLU A 425 6.67 14.66 4.60
N GLY A 426 5.53 15.10 4.09
CA GLY A 426 5.32 16.47 3.59
C GLY A 426 6.15 16.84 2.35
N LYS A 427 6.86 15.86 1.75
CA LYS A 427 7.75 16.07 0.61
C LYS A 427 7.01 16.41 -0.68
N MET A 428 5.72 16.09 -0.76
CA MET A 428 4.93 16.24 -1.98
C MET A 428 3.51 16.72 -1.75
N SER A 429 2.99 17.50 -2.71
CA SER A 429 1.58 17.92 -2.71
C SER A 429 0.68 16.76 -3.13
N MET A 430 -0.59 16.79 -2.69
CA MET A 430 -1.61 15.79 -3.07
C MET A 430 -1.74 15.62 -4.60
N LYS A 431 -1.60 16.71 -5.38
CA LYS A 431 -1.63 16.65 -6.85
C LYS A 431 -0.44 15.89 -7.43
N ALA A 432 0.75 16.05 -6.85
CA ALA A 432 1.94 15.33 -7.28
C ALA A 432 1.82 13.83 -6.97
N ILE A 433 1.28 13.48 -5.79
CA ILE A 433 1.01 12.08 -5.41
C ILE A 433 0.01 11.43 -6.36
N GLN A 434 -1.09 12.12 -6.71
CA GLN A 434 -2.05 11.61 -7.70
C GLN A 434 -1.42 11.39 -9.09
N ALA A 435 -0.47 12.23 -9.49
CA ALA A 435 0.26 12.05 -10.75
C ALA A 435 1.24 10.86 -10.69
N LEU A 436 1.80 10.57 -9.51
CA LEU A 436 2.65 9.39 -9.27
C LEU A 436 1.85 8.09 -9.23
N ALA A 437 0.58 8.11 -8.82
CA ALA A 437 -0.32 6.95 -8.77
C ALA A 437 -0.74 6.51 -10.19
N SER A 438 0.23 6.33 -11.09
CA SER A 438 0.02 5.87 -12.45
C SER A 438 0.48 4.42 -12.62
N GLU A 439 -0.16 3.66 -13.49
CA GLU A 439 0.21 2.28 -13.82
C GLU A 439 1.69 2.14 -14.22
N LYS A 440 2.24 3.12 -14.93
CA LYS A 440 3.65 3.13 -15.32
C LYS A 440 4.59 3.19 -14.11
N ASN A 441 4.30 4.03 -13.13
CA ASN A 441 5.12 4.17 -11.93
C ASN A 441 4.95 2.96 -11.01
N MET A 442 3.75 2.40 -10.93
CA MET A 442 3.50 1.14 -10.23
C MET A 442 4.34 0.00 -10.83
N ASN A 443 4.32 -0.19 -12.14
CA ASN A 443 5.11 -1.22 -12.81
C ASN A 443 6.62 -1.06 -12.58
N LYS A 444 7.11 0.19 -12.55
CA LYS A 444 8.51 0.49 -12.21
C LYS A 444 8.83 0.10 -10.77
N PHE A 445 7.99 0.51 -9.82
CA PHE A 445 8.13 0.18 -8.39
C PHE A 445 8.15 -1.34 -8.17
N VAL A 446 7.21 -2.06 -8.79
CA VAL A 446 7.13 -3.53 -8.71
C VAL A 446 8.40 -4.18 -9.29
N THR A 447 8.93 -3.67 -10.40
CA THR A 447 10.16 -4.20 -10.99
C THR A 447 11.38 -3.98 -10.08
N GLU A 448 11.49 -2.80 -9.48
CA GLU A 448 12.59 -2.45 -8.58
C GLU A 448 12.55 -3.23 -7.26
N ARG A 449 11.36 -3.62 -6.78
CA ARG A 449 11.17 -4.33 -5.49
C ARG A 449 10.65 -5.76 -5.63
N ALA A 450 10.80 -6.36 -6.79
CA ALA A 450 10.23 -7.67 -7.10
C ALA A 450 10.61 -8.77 -6.10
N GLU A 451 11.85 -8.82 -5.65
CA GLU A 451 12.32 -9.85 -4.70
C GLU A 451 11.78 -9.59 -3.28
N GLU A 452 11.68 -8.34 -2.86
CA GLU A 452 11.06 -7.95 -1.58
C GLU A 452 9.59 -8.34 -1.53
N ILE A 453 8.84 -8.02 -2.60
CA ILE A 453 7.42 -8.39 -2.73
C ILE A 453 7.25 -9.92 -2.67
N LYS A 454 8.06 -10.67 -3.41
CA LYS A 454 8.03 -12.14 -3.39
C LYS A 454 8.35 -12.71 -2.00
N LEU A 455 9.31 -12.12 -1.29
CA LEU A 455 9.65 -12.55 0.07
C LEU A 455 8.48 -12.36 1.01
N ILE A 456 7.83 -11.19 0.98
CA ILE A 456 6.65 -10.90 1.81
C ILE A 456 5.52 -11.90 1.49
N CYS A 457 5.19 -12.10 0.20
CA CYS A 457 4.18 -13.10 -0.19
C CYS A 457 4.52 -14.51 0.32
N ARG A 458 5.81 -14.91 0.23
CA ARG A 458 6.24 -16.23 0.71
C ARG A 458 6.15 -16.34 2.22
N ARG A 459 6.48 -15.29 2.98
CA ARG A 459 6.28 -15.23 4.44
C ARG A 459 4.81 -15.45 4.80
N THR A 460 3.89 -14.75 4.12
CA THR A 460 2.43 -14.87 4.36
C THR A 460 1.95 -16.30 4.09
N ILE A 461 2.25 -16.84 2.91
CA ILE A 461 1.85 -18.21 2.52
C ILE A 461 2.40 -19.25 3.50
N ALA A 462 3.67 -19.10 3.91
CA ALA A 462 4.30 -20.00 4.85
C ALA A 462 3.67 -19.93 6.24
N CYS A 463 3.24 -18.75 6.69
CA CYS A 463 2.53 -18.58 7.95
C CYS A 463 1.16 -19.24 7.95
N GLU A 464 0.37 -19.06 6.90
CA GLU A 464 -0.94 -19.69 6.75
C GLU A 464 -0.83 -21.22 6.71
N ALA A 465 0.19 -21.73 6.00
CA ALA A 465 0.46 -23.16 5.95
C ALA A 465 0.85 -23.72 7.31
N LEU A 466 1.73 -23.03 8.05
CA LEU A 466 2.15 -23.45 9.40
C LEU A 466 0.98 -23.38 10.38
N PHE A 467 0.16 -22.34 10.35
CA PHE A 467 -1.04 -22.20 11.17
C PHE A 467 -1.98 -23.41 10.99
N THR A 468 -2.20 -23.80 9.74
CA THR A 468 -3.05 -24.93 9.39
C THR A 468 -2.42 -26.26 9.81
N GLU A 469 -1.12 -26.47 9.56
CA GLU A 469 -0.40 -27.71 9.88
C GLU A 469 -0.34 -27.98 11.39
N LYS A 470 -0.10 -26.93 12.19
CA LYS A 470 -0.07 -27.03 13.65
C LYS A 470 -1.47 -27.01 14.28
N ASN A 471 -2.54 -26.97 13.48
CA ASN A 471 -3.94 -26.91 13.93
C ASN A 471 -4.19 -25.80 14.96
N MET A 472 -3.61 -24.63 14.74
CA MET A 472 -3.83 -23.48 15.60
C MET A 472 -5.28 -23.00 15.49
N VAL A 473 -5.87 -22.52 16.59
CA VAL A 473 -7.27 -22.10 16.63
C VAL A 473 -7.37 -20.68 17.15
N ILE A 474 -8.17 -19.87 16.49
CA ILE A 474 -8.58 -18.55 16.95
C ILE A 474 -9.88 -18.70 17.74
N THR A 475 -9.91 -18.21 18.97
CA THR A 475 -11.12 -18.19 19.78
C THR A 475 -12.04 -17.03 19.40
N GLN A 476 -13.34 -17.19 19.62
CA GLN A 476 -14.29 -16.08 19.37
C GLN A 476 -14.00 -14.85 20.24
N GLY A 477 -13.45 -15.03 21.42
CA GLY A 477 -13.03 -13.93 22.31
C GLY A 477 -11.93 -13.08 21.68
N GLU A 478 -10.85 -13.72 21.21
CA GLU A 478 -9.73 -13.06 20.54
C GLU A 478 -10.19 -12.28 19.31
N LEU A 479 -11.04 -12.91 18.47
CA LEU A 479 -11.58 -12.25 17.29
C LEU A 479 -12.45 -11.04 17.65
N SER A 480 -13.30 -11.16 18.67
CA SER A 480 -14.14 -10.05 19.12
C SER A 480 -13.33 -8.88 19.68
N ASP A 481 -12.24 -9.16 20.39
CA ASP A 481 -11.41 -8.11 20.98
C ASP A 481 -10.56 -7.41 19.92
N GLU A 482 -10.05 -8.16 18.93
CA GLU A 482 -9.35 -7.58 17.78
C GLU A 482 -10.28 -6.70 16.93
N LEU A 483 -11.50 -7.16 16.67
CA LEU A 483 -12.50 -6.37 15.95
C LEU A 483 -12.85 -5.06 16.68
N LYS A 484 -13.02 -5.10 18.01
CA LYS A 484 -13.26 -3.88 18.79
C LYS A 484 -12.11 -2.87 18.69
N ASN A 485 -10.87 -3.36 18.69
CA ASN A 485 -9.69 -2.51 18.55
C ASN A 485 -9.66 -1.85 17.16
N GLN A 486 -9.87 -2.64 16.09
CA GLN A 486 -9.89 -2.12 14.71
C GLN A 486 -11.03 -1.13 14.48
N VAL A 487 -12.25 -1.43 14.96
CA VAL A 487 -13.40 -0.51 14.88
C VAL A 487 -13.08 0.82 15.56
N LYS A 488 -12.53 0.77 16.78
CA LYS A 488 -12.17 1.98 17.52
C LYS A 488 -11.15 2.84 16.79
N ASP A 489 -10.16 2.22 16.14
CA ASP A 489 -9.15 2.93 15.36
C ASP A 489 -9.75 3.57 14.09
N LEU A 490 -10.65 2.87 13.39
CA LEU A 490 -11.32 3.36 12.18
C LEU A 490 -12.33 4.48 12.50
N GLU A 491 -13.11 4.33 13.57
CA GLU A 491 -14.04 5.37 14.05
C GLU A 491 -13.29 6.63 14.49
N ALA A 492 -12.14 6.49 15.14
CA ALA A 492 -11.29 7.62 15.53
C ALA A 492 -10.76 8.39 14.30
N GLN A 493 -10.61 7.72 13.16
CA GLN A 493 -10.17 8.30 11.90
C GLN A 493 -11.33 8.73 10.99
N GLY A 494 -12.59 8.41 11.35
CA GLY A 494 -13.77 8.71 10.55
C GLY A 494 -13.86 7.96 9.22
N ILE A 495 -13.30 6.74 9.14
CA ILE A 495 -13.26 5.92 7.94
C ILE A 495 -14.45 4.96 7.95
N GLU A 496 -15.23 4.93 6.86
CA GLU A 496 -16.27 3.91 6.65
C GLU A 496 -15.62 2.56 6.34
N TYR A 497 -16.15 1.47 6.90
CA TYR A 497 -15.61 0.13 6.76
C TYR A 497 -16.69 -0.90 6.39
N ASP A 498 -16.25 -1.99 5.76
CA ASP A 498 -17.06 -3.17 5.45
C ASP A 498 -16.84 -4.22 6.54
N GLU A 499 -17.95 -4.66 7.19
CA GLU A 499 -17.89 -5.60 8.31
C GLU A 499 -17.33 -6.98 7.91
N GLU A 500 -17.72 -7.53 6.75
CA GLU A 500 -17.26 -8.86 6.32
C GLU A 500 -15.75 -8.85 6.09
N ARG A 501 -15.27 -7.80 5.45
CA ARG A 501 -13.86 -7.60 5.16
C ARG A 501 -13.04 -7.38 6.43
N MET A 502 -13.57 -6.60 7.36
CA MET A 502 -12.92 -6.36 8.64
C MET A 502 -12.77 -7.66 9.45
N ILE A 503 -13.77 -8.54 9.43
CA ILE A 503 -13.68 -9.86 10.09
C ILE A 503 -12.57 -10.71 9.45
N GLN A 504 -12.44 -10.70 8.12
CA GLN A 504 -11.38 -11.42 7.41
C GLN A 504 -9.99 -10.86 7.77
N ASN A 505 -9.85 -9.55 7.81
CA ASN A 505 -8.61 -8.87 8.18
C ASN A 505 -8.21 -9.18 9.63
N ALA A 506 -9.15 -9.10 10.57
CA ALA A 506 -8.90 -9.41 11.98
C ALA A 506 -8.48 -10.88 12.16
N ARG A 507 -9.10 -11.80 11.40
CA ARG A 507 -8.74 -13.20 11.41
C ARG A 507 -7.31 -13.43 10.90
N ALA A 508 -6.96 -12.87 9.74
CA ALA A 508 -5.63 -12.99 9.16
C ALA A 508 -4.54 -12.41 10.09
N ALA A 509 -4.83 -11.28 10.74
CA ALA A 509 -3.93 -10.68 11.72
C ALA A 509 -3.69 -11.60 12.93
N LEU A 510 -4.73 -12.24 13.45
CA LEU A 510 -4.63 -13.18 14.57
C LEU A 510 -3.90 -14.48 14.16
N GLU A 511 -4.13 -14.98 12.95
CA GLU A 511 -3.41 -16.14 12.41
C GLU A 511 -1.92 -15.86 12.33
N ALA A 512 -1.55 -14.72 11.79
CA ALA A 512 -0.16 -14.27 11.71
C ALA A 512 0.46 -14.10 13.10
N ALA A 513 -0.23 -13.43 14.03
CA ALA A 513 0.27 -13.21 15.39
C ALA A 513 0.52 -14.52 16.15
N LYS A 514 -0.41 -15.49 16.05
CA LYS A 514 -0.23 -16.81 16.67
C LYS A 514 0.91 -17.59 16.05
N THR A 515 1.06 -17.51 14.74
CA THR A 515 2.16 -18.19 14.03
C THR A 515 3.51 -17.60 14.42
N ILE A 516 3.63 -16.28 14.51
CA ILE A 516 4.85 -15.61 14.97
C ILE A 516 5.15 -15.99 16.42
N GLN A 517 4.14 -16.03 17.28
CA GLN A 517 4.33 -16.45 18.66
C GLN A 517 4.85 -17.89 18.76
N TRP A 518 4.25 -18.80 17.99
CA TRP A 518 4.73 -20.19 17.92
C TRP A 518 6.18 -20.28 17.42
N LEU A 519 6.53 -19.49 16.40
CA LEU A 519 7.90 -19.44 15.87
C LEU A 519 8.89 -18.93 16.92
N ARG A 520 8.56 -17.87 17.66
CA ARG A 520 9.41 -17.36 18.76
C ARG A 520 9.69 -18.43 19.81
N ASP A 521 8.69 -19.26 20.11
CA ASP A 521 8.80 -20.29 21.15
C ASP A 521 9.56 -21.54 20.69
N ASN A 522 9.62 -21.80 19.38
CA ASN A 522 10.15 -23.06 18.82
C ASN A 522 11.39 -22.90 17.93
N VAL A 523 11.67 -21.70 17.40
CA VAL A 523 12.83 -21.45 16.54
C VAL A 523 14.03 -21.06 17.41
N LYS A 524 15.17 -21.67 17.14
CA LYS A 524 16.42 -21.32 17.82
C LYS A 524 16.98 -20.01 17.22
N LEU A 525 16.90 -18.94 18.00
CA LEU A 525 17.45 -17.65 17.64
C LEU A 525 18.91 -17.54 18.08
N THR A 526 19.78 -17.06 17.17
CA THR A 526 21.17 -16.74 17.46
C THR A 526 21.39 -15.25 17.22
N GLU A 527 21.81 -14.55 18.26
CA GLU A 527 22.13 -13.13 18.22
C GLU A 527 23.50 -12.91 17.59
N LEU A 528 23.56 -11.99 16.62
CA LEU A 528 24.78 -11.43 16.10
C LEU A 528 25.03 -10.03 16.71
N PRO A 529 26.29 -9.65 16.94
CA PRO A 529 26.58 -8.33 17.52
C PRO A 529 26.04 -7.21 16.61
N PRO A 530 25.68 -6.06 17.20
CA PRO A 530 25.23 -4.90 16.41
C PRO A 530 26.32 -4.51 15.43
N LEU A 531 25.91 -4.13 14.22
CA LEU A 531 26.83 -3.57 13.23
C LEU A 531 27.41 -2.27 13.79
N GLU A 532 28.73 -2.17 13.88
CA GLU A 532 29.39 -0.91 14.22
C GLU A 532 28.91 0.15 13.24
N ARG A 533 28.09 1.09 13.73
CA ARG A 533 27.78 2.29 12.94
C ARG A 533 29.11 3.02 12.80
N SER A 534 29.72 2.98 11.60
CA SER A 534 30.87 3.83 11.31
C SER A 534 30.44 5.26 11.63
N SER A 535 31.11 5.87 12.59
CA SER A 535 31.03 7.31 12.86
C SER A 535 31.47 8.03 11.59
N ALA A 536 30.49 8.36 10.72
CA ALA A 536 30.69 9.21 9.56
C ALA A 536 30.31 10.64 9.91
#